data_8066b337d5c57749a4a8951b0be2d674
#
_entry.id   8066b337d5c57749a4a8951b0be2d674
#
_cell.length_a   1.000
_cell.length_b   1.000
_cell.length_c   1.000
_cell.angle_alpha   90.00
_cell.angle_beta   90.00
_cell.angle_gamma   90.00
#
_symmetry.space_group_name_H-M   'P 1'
#
loop_
_entity.id
_entity.type
_entity.pdbx_description
1 polymer ?
#
loop_
_entity_poly.entity_id
_entity_poly.type
_entity_poly.pdbx_seq_one_letter_code
_entity_poly.pdbx_strand_id
1 'polypeptide(L)'
;MRWKGRRVSENVEDRRGGGGAKAGGISILGLIVAFVAWKFFGVDPQMAYQATKQVTSNQQTQGASPENMTAEQKESLAFVGTVLADTEDAWTQIFQQQGAQYSPPKLVMFSGRDRSACGSAESAMGPFYCPADQTVYLDTTFFREMRQQMDISGEQNQTELSTRDEAGDFAQAYVIAHEVGHHVQNLLGISSQVQKARQQASQVQGNQLSVRLELQADCFAGIWANKTQQKTQFLDQGDVEEAMDAAHKIGDDYLQKKARGIAVPDSFTHGTSAQRMQWFQTGLKSGDVNACDTFKS
;
A
#
# COMPACT_ATOMS: atom_id res chain seq x y z
N MET A 1 8.33 -11.93 -12.14
CA MET A 1 9.36 -10.89 -12.49
C MET A 1 10.76 -11.27 -11.97
N ARG A 2 11.83 -10.80 -12.61
CA ARG A 2 13.23 -11.09 -12.22
C ARG A 2 13.73 -10.08 -11.20
N TRP A 3 13.54 -10.35 -9.92
CA TRP A 3 13.92 -9.45 -8.83
C TRP A 3 15.12 -9.98 -8.00
N LYS A 4 15.34 -11.30 -7.95
CA LYS A 4 16.39 -11.93 -7.13
C LYS A 4 17.80 -11.48 -7.53
N GLY A 5 18.65 -11.19 -6.55
CA GLY A 5 20.04 -10.75 -6.77
C GLY A 5 20.23 -9.29 -7.17
N ARG A 6 19.15 -8.48 -7.13
CA ARG A 6 19.20 -7.04 -7.39
C ARG A 6 19.41 -6.25 -6.10
N ARG A 7 19.62 -4.93 -6.22
CA ARG A 7 19.79 -4.02 -5.08
C ARG A 7 18.55 -4.07 -4.17
N VAL A 8 18.79 -4.05 -2.88
CA VAL A 8 17.74 -3.96 -1.85
C VAL A 8 17.85 -2.59 -1.19
N SER A 9 16.75 -1.90 -1.01
CA SER A 9 16.68 -0.59 -0.34
C SER A 9 16.95 -0.72 1.17
N GLU A 10 17.67 0.25 1.71
CA GLU A 10 17.86 0.41 3.15
C GLU A 10 16.71 1.17 3.83
N ASN A 11 15.75 1.69 3.04
CA ASN A 11 14.60 2.44 3.54
C ASN A 11 13.41 1.55 3.96
N VAL A 12 13.61 0.23 4.06
CA VAL A 12 12.60 -0.71 4.55
C VAL A 12 12.79 -0.99 6.03
N GLU A 13 11.75 -0.79 6.81
CA GLU A 13 11.69 -1.16 8.23
C GLU A 13 10.72 -2.33 8.41
N ASP A 14 11.22 -3.47 8.89
CA ASP A 14 10.40 -4.66 9.16
C ASP A 14 9.94 -4.69 10.62
N ARG A 15 8.64 -4.48 10.82
CA ARG A 15 7.99 -4.52 12.13
C ARG A 15 7.14 -5.78 12.35
N ARG A 16 7.19 -6.76 11.43
CA ARG A 16 6.35 -7.98 11.49
C ARG A 16 6.63 -8.88 12.68
N GLY A 17 7.81 -8.88 13.24
CA GLY A 17 8.21 -9.74 14.36
C GLY A 17 8.26 -9.03 15.72
N GLY A 18 8.01 -7.72 15.73
CA GLY A 18 7.83 -6.98 16.97
C GLY A 18 6.56 -7.50 17.62
N GLY A 19 6.75 -8.38 18.64
CA GLY A 19 5.74 -9.13 19.33
C GLY A 19 4.37 -8.50 19.19
N GLY A 20 3.47 -9.20 18.56
CA GLY A 20 2.10 -8.99 18.85
C GLY A 20 2.04 -8.94 20.38
N ALA A 21 2.01 -7.72 20.94
CA ALA A 21 1.26 -7.59 22.15
C ALA A 21 0.04 -8.41 21.76
N LYS A 22 -0.11 -9.61 22.36
CA LYS A 22 -1.45 -10.15 22.50
C LYS A 22 -2.20 -8.92 22.88
N ALA A 23 -2.86 -8.28 21.90
CA ALA A 23 -3.91 -7.39 22.20
C ALA A 23 -4.73 -8.29 23.09
N GLY A 24 -4.52 -8.13 24.39
CA GLY A 24 -5.54 -8.45 25.32
C GLY A 24 -6.66 -7.64 24.75
N GLY A 25 -7.36 -8.24 23.80
CA GLY A 25 -8.58 -7.72 23.32
C GLY A 25 -9.25 -7.41 24.62
N ILE A 26 -9.60 -6.17 24.86
CA ILE A 26 -10.59 -5.88 25.88
C ILE A 26 -11.70 -6.78 25.40
N SER A 27 -11.69 -8.01 25.95
CA SER A 27 -12.67 -9.01 25.56
C SER A 27 -13.99 -8.28 25.76
N ILE A 28 -14.96 -8.53 24.91
CA ILE A 28 -16.34 -8.03 25.12
C ILE A 28 -16.69 -8.24 26.60
N LEU A 29 -16.21 -9.27 27.22
CA LEU A 29 -16.25 -9.56 28.66
C LEU A 29 -15.55 -8.48 29.50
N GLY A 30 -14.39 -7.95 29.10
CA GLY A 30 -13.68 -6.87 29.80
C GLY A 30 -14.44 -5.54 29.73
N LEU A 31 -15.07 -5.25 28.57
CA LEU A 31 -15.96 -4.08 28.43
C LEU A 31 -17.24 -4.24 29.26
N ILE A 32 -17.80 -5.43 29.31
CA ILE A 32 -18.97 -5.75 30.14
C ILE A 32 -18.60 -5.63 31.63
N VAL A 33 -17.46 -6.12 32.06
CA VAL A 33 -16.96 -6.00 33.44
C VAL A 33 -16.69 -4.54 33.80
N ALA A 34 -16.06 -3.76 32.92
CA ALA A 34 -15.86 -2.32 33.15
C ALA A 34 -17.18 -1.54 33.22
N PHE A 35 -18.15 -1.88 32.36
CA PHE A 35 -19.50 -1.27 32.40
C PHE A 35 -20.29 -1.65 33.68
N VAL A 36 -20.18 -2.90 34.11
CA VAL A 36 -20.80 -3.37 35.35
C VAL A 36 -20.15 -2.69 36.57
N ALA A 37 -18.81 -2.60 36.61
CA ALA A 37 -18.07 -1.92 37.68
C ALA A 37 -18.45 -0.43 37.77
N TRP A 38 -18.59 0.24 36.62
CA TRP A 38 -19.07 1.62 36.59
C TRP A 38 -20.50 1.75 37.11
N LYS A 39 -21.43 0.92 36.65
CA LYS A 39 -22.85 1.03 36.96
C LYS A 39 -23.20 0.60 38.40
N PHE A 40 -22.47 -0.35 38.97
CA PHE A 40 -22.80 -0.92 40.29
C PHE A 40 -21.84 -0.50 41.41
N PHE A 41 -20.59 -0.09 41.08
CA PHE A 41 -19.57 0.25 42.08
C PHE A 41 -19.07 1.70 41.96
N GLY A 42 -19.64 2.51 41.07
CA GLY A 42 -19.33 3.93 40.95
C GLY A 42 -17.88 4.26 40.52
N VAL A 43 -17.16 3.31 39.93
CA VAL A 43 -15.78 3.53 39.47
C VAL A 43 -15.80 4.45 38.26
N ASP A 44 -15.12 5.60 38.35
CA ASP A 44 -15.04 6.59 37.27
C ASP A 44 -14.42 5.96 36.00
N PRO A 45 -15.12 6.00 34.86
CA PRO A 45 -14.60 5.48 33.60
C PRO A 45 -13.23 6.08 33.19
N GLN A 46 -12.96 7.32 33.60
CA GLN A 46 -11.67 7.97 33.36
C GLN A 46 -10.53 7.36 34.18
N MET A 47 -10.79 6.91 35.41
CA MET A 47 -9.78 6.20 36.22
C MET A 47 -9.48 4.83 35.67
N ALA A 48 -10.47 4.08 35.20
CA ALA A 48 -10.25 2.79 34.51
C ALA A 48 -9.46 2.95 33.21
N TYR A 49 -9.71 4.03 32.46
CA TYR A 49 -8.96 4.37 31.23
C TYR A 49 -7.52 4.82 31.52
N GLN A 50 -7.29 5.54 32.61
CA GLN A 50 -5.94 5.95 33.03
C GLN A 50 -5.11 4.78 33.56
N ALA A 51 -5.70 3.84 34.26
CA ALA A 51 -5.03 2.63 34.73
C ALA A 51 -4.59 1.73 33.56
N THR A 52 -5.39 1.64 32.50
CA THR A 52 -5.00 0.93 31.28
C THR A 52 -3.90 1.64 30.50
N LYS A 53 -3.82 2.97 30.54
CA LYS A 53 -2.72 3.74 29.91
C LYS A 53 -1.37 3.51 30.59
N GLN A 54 -1.33 3.36 31.90
CA GLN A 54 -0.08 3.20 32.65
C GLN A 54 0.57 1.83 32.42
N VAL A 55 -0.22 0.80 32.07
CA VAL A 55 0.29 -0.54 31.76
C VAL A 55 0.86 -0.63 30.34
N THR A 56 0.39 0.25 29.42
CA THR A 56 0.79 0.23 28.00
C THR A 56 1.99 1.12 27.65
N SER A 57 2.47 1.97 28.58
CA SER A 57 3.53 2.95 28.28
C SER A 57 4.98 2.41 28.33
N ASN A 58 5.18 1.13 28.62
CA ASN A 58 6.53 0.57 28.85
C ASN A 58 6.94 -0.56 27.86
N GLN A 59 6.32 -0.66 26.68
CA GLN A 59 6.80 -1.55 25.62
C GLN A 59 7.18 -0.76 24.39
N GLN A 60 8.45 -0.36 24.31
CA GLN A 60 9.11 -0.08 23.05
C GLN A 60 8.98 -1.32 22.16
N THR A 61 8.33 -1.14 21.01
CA THR A 61 8.28 -2.17 19.94
C THR A 61 9.71 -2.34 19.41
N GLN A 62 10.41 -3.36 19.92
CA GLN A 62 11.62 -3.86 19.28
C GLN A 62 11.18 -4.55 17.99
N GLY A 63 11.62 -4.01 16.85
CA GLY A 63 11.51 -4.68 15.55
C GLY A 63 12.08 -6.09 15.59
N ALA A 64 11.64 -6.97 14.70
CA ALA A 64 12.18 -8.31 14.59
C ALA A 64 13.69 -8.24 14.37
N SER A 65 14.47 -8.85 15.27
CA SER A 65 15.90 -8.99 15.04
C SER A 65 16.11 -9.85 13.79
N PRO A 66 16.98 -9.46 12.84
CA PRO A 66 17.23 -10.21 11.59
C PRO A 66 17.57 -11.69 11.80
N GLU A 67 18.07 -12.02 12.98
CA GLU A 67 18.48 -13.39 13.37
C GLU A 67 17.30 -14.35 13.58
N ASN A 68 16.10 -13.85 13.84
CA ASN A 68 14.91 -14.65 14.14
C ASN A 68 13.88 -14.73 12.99
N MET A 69 14.20 -14.16 11.81
CA MET A 69 13.31 -14.22 10.65
C MET A 69 13.28 -15.61 10.01
N THR A 70 12.09 -16.08 9.64
CA THR A 70 11.93 -17.27 8.79
C THR A 70 12.50 -17.02 7.39
N ALA A 71 12.74 -18.08 6.62
CA ALA A 71 13.19 -17.95 5.23
C ALA A 71 12.19 -17.14 4.38
N GLU A 72 10.89 -17.40 4.53
CA GLU A 72 9.81 -16.67 3.88
C GLU A 72 9.80 -15.17 4.26
N GLN A 73 10.00 -14.86 5.53
CA GLN A 73 10.09 -13.45 5.96
C GLN A 73 11.29 -12.72 5.36
N LYS A 74 12.44 -13.40 5.25
CA LYS A 74 13.64 -12.85 4.61
C LYS A 74 13.43 -12.63 3.12
N GLU A 75 12.81 -13.59 2.44
CA GLU A 75 12.48 -13.49 1.01
C GLU A 75 11.50 -12.34 0.75
N SER A 76 10.43 -12.24 1.53
CA SER A 76 9.47 -11.13 1.44
C SER A 76 10.13 -9.77 1.70
N LEU A 77 11.03 -9.66 2.68
CA LEU A 77 11.80 -8.44 2.94
C LEU A 77 12.71 -8.08 1.76
N ALA A 78 13.41 -9.07 1.21
CA ALA A 78 14.28 -8.87 0.04
C ALA A 78 13.48 -8.45 -1.19
N PHE A 79 12.31 -9.05 -1.43
CA PHE A 79 11.41 -8.67 -2.52
C PHE A 79 10.94 -7.23 -2.39
N VAL A 80 10.34 -6.87 -1.26
CA VAL A 80 9.84 -5.50 -1.00
C VAL A 80 10.97 -4.49 -1.10
N GLY A 81 12.12 -4.80 -0.52
CA GLY A 81 13.30 -3.93 -0.58
C GLY A 81 13.84 -3.77 -2.00
N THR A 82 13.77 -4.81 -2.84
CA THR A 82 14.18 -4.72 -4.26
C THR A 82 13.22 -3.83 -5.04
N VAL A 83 11.91 -4.01 -4.88
CA VAL A 83 10.91 -3.16 -5.56
C VAL A 83 11.07 -1.70 -5.14
N LEU A 84 11.24 -1.43 -3.84
CA LEU A 84 11.47 -0.07 -3.36
C LEU A 84 12.76 0.54 -3.94
N ALA A 85 13.85 -0.25 -3.99
CA ALA A 85 15.11 0.18 -4.59
C ALA A 85 14.96 0.55 -6.07
N ASP A 86 14.14 -0.20 -6.82
CA ASP A 86 13.85 0.09 -8.22
C ASP A 86 13.04 1.38 -8.39
N THR A 87 12.09 1.64 -7.48
CA THR A 87 11.36 2.92 -7.48
C THR A 87 12.29 4.09 -7.16
N GLU A 88 13.20 3.92 -6.19
CA GLU A 88 14.22 4.93 -5.86
C GLU A 88 15.09 5.26 -7.08
N ASP A 89 15.57 4.25 -7.78
CA ASP A 89 16.42 4.43 -8.96
C ASP A 89 15.67 5.15 -10.09
N ALA A 90 14.43 4.73 -10.38
CA ALA A 90 13.61 5.32 -11.43
C ALA A 90 13.28 6.80 -11.14
N TRP A 91 12.81 7.09 -9.94
CA TRP A 91 12.42 8.45 -9.56
C TRP A 91 13.62 9.37 -9.35
N THR A 92 14.75 8.87 -8.84
CA THR A 92 15.99 9.64 -8.77
C THR A 92 16.41 10.10 -10.16
N GLN A 93 16.40 9.21 -11.15
CA GLN A 93 16.73 9.54 -12.53
C GLN A 93 15.78 10.60 -13.10
N ILE A 94 14.47 10.48 -12.88
CA ILE A 94 13.47 11.39 -13.40
C ILE A 94 13.63 12.78 -12.78
N PHE A 95 13.78 12.88 -11.45
CA PHE A 95 13.96 14.15 -10.76
C PHE A 95 15.26 14.84 -11.17
N GLN A 96 16.37 14.10 -11.31
CA GLN A 96 17.64 14.64 -11.79
C GLN A 96 17.54 15.21 -13.20
N GLN A 97 16.80 14.55 -14.10
CA GLN A 97 16.55 15.06 -15.46
C GLN A 97 15.78 16.40 -15.46
N GLN A 98 15.02 16.67 -14.41
CA GLN A 98 14.30 17.93 -14.20
C GLN A 98 15.08 18.93 -13.34
N GLY A 99 16.33 18.64 -13.00
CA GLY A 99 17.16 19.51 -12.15
C GLY A 99 16.76 19.52 -10.68
N ALA A 100 15.99 18.53 -10.22
CA ALA A 100 15.52 18.38 -8.85
C ALA A 100 16.16 17.17 -8.15
N GLN A 101 16.07 17.15 -6.83
CA GLN A 101 16.53 16.03 -6.00
C GLN A 101 15.32 15.21 -5.54
N TYR A 102 15.39 13.90 -5.73
CA TYR A 102 14.42 12.95 -5.17
C TYR A 102 14.79 12.61 -3.73
N SER A 103 13.80 12.64 -2.83
CA SER A 103 13.90 12.11 -1.47
C SER A 103 13.05 10.85 -1.40
N PRO A 104 13.63 9.66 -1.24
CA PRO A 104 12.85 8.42 -1.20
C PRO A 104 11.98 8.33 0.05
N PRO A 105 10.82 7.63 -0.02
CA PRO A 105 10.00 7.37 1.14
C PRO A 105 10.63 6.28 2.02
N LYS A 106 10.20 6.20 3.27
CA LYS A 106 10.35 4.98 4.06
C LYS A 106 9.26 3.99 3.68
N LEU A 107 9.52 2.70 3.90
CA LEU A 107 8.52 1.65 3.82
C LEU A 107 8.53 0.82 5.09
N VAL A 108 7.40 0.72 5.75
CA VAL A 108 7.20 -0.09 6.95
C VAL A 108 6.41 -1.34 6.59
N MET A 109 7.02 -2.51 6.77
CA MET A 109 6.33 -3.80 6.70
C MET A 109 5.78 -4.17 8.08
N PHE A 110 4.50 -4.48 8.16
CA PHE A 110 3.86 -4.90 9.41
C PHE A 110 2.90 -6.08 9.20
N SER A 111 2.33 -6.61 10.28
CA SER A 111 1.29 -7.64 10.23
C SER A 111 0.15 -7.26 11.16
N GLY A 112 -1.05 -7.13 10.61
CA GLY A 112 -2.28 -6.91 11.33
C GLY A 112 -2.54 -5.46 11.69
N ARG A 113 -1.72 -4.83 12.52
CA ARG A 113 -1.91 -3.44 12.97
C ARG A 113 -0.60 -2.75 13.27
N ASP A 114 -0.47 -1.50 12.85
CA ASP A 114 0.61 -0.59 13.22
C ASP A 114 0.05 0.85 13.41
N ARG A 115 0.92 1.82 13.66
CA ARG A 115 0.59 3.24 13.80
C ARG A 115 1.38 4.06 12.81
N SER A 116 0.69 4.97 12.12
CA SER A 116 1.28 6.00 11.27
C SER A 116 0.98 7.39 11.83
N ALA A 117 1.65 8.41 11.32
CA ALA A 117 1.30 9.79 11.62
C ALA A 117 -0.07 10.20 11.04
N CYS A 118 -0.63 9.41 10.12
CA CYS A 118 -1.96 9.61 9.54
C CYS A 118 -3.07 8.86 10.30
N GLY A 119 -2.73 8.10 11.35
CA GLY A 119 -3.68 7.30 12.14
C GLY A 119 -3.30 5.83 12.24
N SER A 120 -4.27 4.99 12.58
CA SER A 120 -4.07 3.54 12.66
C SER A 120 -3.79 2.96 11.27
N ALA A 121 -2.79 2.10 11.15
CA ALA A 121 -2.56 1.22 10.02
C ALA A 121 -3.17 -0.15 10.37
N GLU A 122 -4.19 -0.58 9.64
CA GLU A 122 -4.88 -1.85 9.87
C GLU A 122 -4.97 -2.65 8.56
N SER A 123 -4.88 -3.97 8.63
CA SER A 123 -4.95 -4.87 7.47
C SER A 123 -6.16 -4.60 6.56
N ALA A 124 -7.30 -4.26 7.15
CA ALA A 124 -8.52 -3.96 6.41
C ALA A 124 -8.43 -2.72 5.51
N MET A 125 -7.42 -1.86 5.70
CA MET A 125 -7.20 -0.66 4.89
C MET A 125 -6.36 -0.94 3.64
N GLY A 126 -5.68 -2.08 3.59
CA GLY A 126 -4.67 -2.37 2.56
C GLY A 126 -3.38 -1.55 2.75
N PRO A 127 -2.42 -1.65 1.82
CA PRO A 127 -1.26 -0.78 1.75
C PRO A 127 -1.67 0.69 1.56
N PHE A 128 -0.92 1.61 2.13
CA PHE A 128 -1.17 3.04 1.94
C PHE A 128 0.08 3.88 2.17
N TYR A 129 0.13 5.05 1.55
CA TYR A 129 1.12 6.07 1.81
C TYR A 129 0.59 7.12 2.80
N CYS A 130 1.37 7.44 3.82
CA CYS A 130 1.07 8.54 4.75
C CYS A 130 1.93 9.78 4.42
N PRO A 131 1.32 10.89 3.95
CA PRO A 131 2.07 12.09 3.61
C PRO A 131 2.67 12.82 4.83
N ALA A 132 2.11 12.61 6.03
CA ALA A 132 2.56 13.29 7.24
C ALA A 132 3.94 12.80 7.74
N ASP A 133 4.27 11.53 7.53
CA ASP A 133 5.57 10.94 7.85
C ASP A 133 6.35 10.44 6.63
N GLN A 134 5.82 10.63 5.43
CA GLN A 134 6.39 10.23 4.15
C GLN A 134 6.75 8.74 4.09
N THR A 135 5.86 7.92 4.63
CA THR A 135 6.08 6.48 4.80
C THR A 135 5.00 5.68 4.08
N VAL A 136 5.41 4.66 3.35
CA VAL A 136 4.52 3.62 2.82
C VAL A 136 4.33 2.56 3.91
N TYR A 137 3.09 2.23 4.22
CA TYR A 137 2.72 1.17 5.16
C TYR A 137 2.19 -0.04 4.41
N LEU A 138 2.83 -1.19 4.62
CA LEU A 138 2.56 -2.42 3.90
C LEU A 138 2.24 -3.55 4.88
N ASP A 139 0.96 -3.94 4.95
CA ASP A 139 0.60 -5.16 5.66
C ASP A 139 0.88 -6.39 4.78
N THR A 140 1.78 -7.23 5.23
CA THR A 140 2.15 -8.44 4.49
C THR A 140 1.04 -9.48 4.41
N THR A 141 0.02 -9.41 5.28
CA THR A 141 -1.16 -10.27 5.20
C THR A 141 -2.05 -9.89 4.02
N PHE A 142 -2.06 -8.62 3.61
CA PHE A 142 -2.81 -8.13 2.47
C PHE A 142 -2.47 -8.87 1.17
N PHE A 143 -1.20 -9.10 0.87
CA PHE A 143 -0.81 -9.80 -0.36
C PHE A 143 -1.27 -11.25 -0.38
N ARG A 144 -1.27 -11.93 0.77
CA ARG A 144 -1.81 -13.27 0.89
C ARG A 144 -3.33 -13.27 0.66
N GLU A 145 -4.03 -12.32 1.24
CA GLU A 145 -5.47 -12.15 1.05
C GLU A 145 -5.80 -11.77 -0.38
N MET A 146 -5.03 -10.90 -1.01
CA MET A 146 -5.17 -10.51 -2.40
C MET A 146 -5.05 -11.72 -3.34
N ARG A 147 -4.06 -12.59 -3.12
CA ARG A 147 -3.93 -13.84 -3.88
C ARG A 147 -5.11 -14.80 -3.67
N GLN A 148 -5.56 -14.96 -2.41
CA GLN A 148 -6.60 -15.93 -2.06
C GLN A 148 -8.01 -15.46 -2.37
N GLN A 149 -8.32 -14.18 -2.14
CA GLN A 149 -9.69 -13.65 -2.25
C GLN A 149 -9.97 -13.04 -3.62
N MET A 150 -8.97 -12.53 -4.30
CA MET A 150 -9.12 -11.88 -5.58
C MET A 150 -8.78 -12.80 -6.76
N ASP A 151 -8.36 -14.06 -6.49
CA ASP A 151 -8.01 -15.03 -7.54
C ASP A 151 -7.09 -14.39 -8.62
N ILE A 152 -6.06 -13.68 -8.15
CA ILE A 152 -5.07 -13.09 -9.05
C ILE A 152 -4.20 -14.24 -9.54
N SER A 153 -4.52 -14.72 -10.72
CA SER A 153 -3.90 -15.86 -11.35
C SER A 153 -2.69 -15.41 -12.18
N GLY A 154 -1.49 -15.80 -11.70
CA GLY A 154 -0.45 -16.14 -12.67
C GLY A 154 -0.82 -17.49 -13.32
N GLU A 155 -0.39 -17.78 -14.52
CA GLU A 155 -0.71 -19.05 -15.21
C GLU A 155 -0.40 -20.25 -14.30
N GLN A 156 -1.47 -20.92 -13.85
CA GLN A 156 -1.39 -22.14 -13.05
C GLN A 156 -1.08 -23.32 -13.97
N ASN A 157 0.16 -23.48 -14.38
CA ASN A 157 0.63 -24.77 -14.83
C ASN A 157 0.80 -25.67 -13.61
N GLN A 158 -0.13 -26.58 -13.40
CA GLN A 158 -0.23 -27.51 -12.26
C GLN A 158 0.97 -28.47 -12.09
N THR A 159 2.06 -28.30 -12.84
CA THR A 159 3.17 -29.25 -12.85
C THR A 159 4.41 -28.79 -12.07
N GLU A 160 4.46 -27.55 -11.56
CA GLU A 160 5.62 -27.06 -10.81
C GLU A 160 5.21 -26.49 -9.45
N LEU A 161 5.17 -27.38 -8.45
CA LEU A 161 4.91 -27.05 -7.04
C LEU A 161 6.00 -26.15 -6.39
N SER A 162 7.09 -25.87 -7.09
CA SER A 162 8.22 -25.08 -6.60
C SER A 162 8.23 -23.60 -7.01
N THR A 163 7.33 -23.17 -7.91
CA THR A 163 7.26 -21.78 -8.42
C THR A 163 6.00 -21.04 -7.94
N ARG A 164 5.25 -21.59 -6.99
CA ARG A 164 4.00 -20.99 -6.48
C ARG A 164 4.18 -19.64 -5.79
N ASP A 165 5.40 -19.28 -5.41
CA ASP A 165 5.68 -18.00 -4.72
C ASP A 165 5.90 -16.83 -5.71
N GLU A 166 6.09 -17.11 -7.00
CA GLU A 166 6.35 -16.10 -8.03
C GLU A 166 5.06 -15.59 -8.71
N ALA A 167 3.96 -16.36 -8.64
CA ALA A 167 2.69 -15.93 -9.20
C ALA A 167 2.12 -14.74 -8.40
N GLY A 168 1.92 -13.62 -9.07
CA GLY A 168 1.42 -12.38 -8.47
C GLY A 168 2.51 -11.50 -7.84
N ASP A 169 3.80 -11.77 -8.09
CA ASP A 169 4.87 -10.91 -7.60
C ASP A 169 4.84 -9.54 -8.27
N PHE A 170 4.55 -9.48 -9.56
CA PHE A 170 4.43 -8.18 -10.24
C PHE A 170 3.16 -7.41 -9.84
N ALA A 171 2.06 -8.09 -9.48
CA ALA A 171 0.91 -7.46 -8.87
C ALA A 171 1.25 -6.79 -7.53
N GLN A 172 2.06 -7.45 -6.70
CA GLN A 172 2.55 -6.87 -5.44
C GLN A 172 3.48 -5.69 -5.69
N ALA A 173 4.38 -5.81 -6.67
CA ALA A 173 5.30 -4.74 -7.06
C ALA A 173 4.54 -3.51 -7.60
N TYR A 174 3.48 -3.72 -8.38
CA TYR A 174 2.59 -2.65 -8.83
C TYR A 174 1.95 -1.89 -7.66
N VAL A 175 1.45 -2.58 -6.64
CA VAL A 175 0.86 -1.93 -5.46
C VAL A 175 1.90 -1.09 -4.72
N ILE A 176 3.11 -1.62 -4.49
CA ILE A 176 4.19 -0.85 -3.85
C ILE A 176 4.54 0.39 -4.68
N ALA A 177 4.67 0.25 -6.00
CA ALA A 177 4.98 1.36 -6.90
C ALA A 177 3.86 2.40 -6.97
N HIS A 178 2.59 1.99 -6.82
CA HIS A 178 1.43 2.87 -6.70
C HIS A 178 1.52 3.74 -5.42
N GLU A 179 1.82 3.14 -4.26
CA GLU A 179 2.00 3.88 -3.01
C GLU A 179 3.21 4.86 -3.09
N VAL A 180 4.29 4.46 -3.77
CA VAL A 180 5.39 5.39 -4.09
C VAL A 180 4.93 6.48 -5.05
N GLY A 181 3.98 6.21 -5.94
CA GLY A 181 3.32 7.21 -6.78
C GLY A 181 2.67 8.32 -5.95
N HIS A 182 1.98 7.98 -4.86
CA HIS A 182 1.43 8.97 -3.92
C HIS A 182 2.53 9.77 -3.20
N HIS A 183 3.67 9.15 -2.90
CA HIS A 183 4.83 9.88 -2.37
C HIS A 183 5.35 10.90 -3.39
N VAL A 184 5.48 10.53 -4.64
CA VAL A 184 5.87 11.45 -5.73
C VAL A 184 4.89 12.61 -5.87
N GLN A 185 3.58 12.35 -5.85
CA GLN A 185 2.55 13.40 -5.84
C GLN A 185 2.69 14.36 -4.66
N ASN A 186 3.06 13.84 -3.49
CA ASN A 186 3.32 14.67 -2.32
C ASN A 186 4.55 15.57 -2.53
N LEU A 187 5.66 15.03 -3.05
CA LEU A 187 6.87 15.80 -3.37
C LEU A 187 6.63 16.89 -4.42
N LEU A 188 5.79 16.61 -5.42
CA LEU A 188 5.39 17.56 -6.47
C LEU A 188 4.34 18.56 -6.02
N GLY A 189 3.83 18.46 -4.77
CA GLY A 189 2.80 19.34 -4.23
C GLY A 189 1.39 19.08 -4.77
N ILE A 190 1.20 18.05 -5.59
CA ILE A 190 -0.10 17.70 -6.19
C ILE A 190 -1.09 17.30 -5.12
N SER A 191 -0.70 16.43 -4.18
CA SER A 191 -1.56 15.96 -3.07
C SER A 191 -2.11 17.11 -2.25
N SER A 192 -1.29 18.13 -1.93
CA SER A 192 -1.73 19.29 -1.16
C SER A 192 -2.68 20.20 -1.93
N GLN A 193 -2.50 20.35 -3.25
CA GLN A 193 -3.41 21.09 -4.13
C GLN A 193 -4.77 20.39 -4.22
N VAL A 194 -4.78 19.07 -4.43
CA VAL A 194 -6.01 18.27 -4.46
C VAL A 194 -6.74 18.33 -3.13
N GLN A 195 -6.02 18.23 -1.99
CA GLN A 195 -6.63 18.33 -0.67
C GLN A 195 -7.32 19.69 -0.45
N LYS A 196 -6.70 20.79 -0.86
CA LYS A 196 -7.32 22.14 -0.80
C LYS A 196 -8.55 22.24 -1.69
N ALA A 197 -8.48 21.70 -2.92
CA ALA A 197 -9.60 21.71 -3.85
C ALA A 197 -10.78 20.89 -3.30
N ARG A 198 -10.53 19.72 -2.69
CA ARG A 198 -11.55 18.88 -2.07
C ARG A 198 -12.27 19.57 -0.90
N GLN A 199 -11.57 20.38 -0.10
CA GLN A 199 -12.20 21.14 1.00
C GLN A 199 -13.24 22.15 0.53
N GLN A 200 -13.17 22.60 -0.72
CA GLN A 200 -14.08 23.58 -1.33
C GLN A 200 -15.11 22.94 -2.27
N ALA A 201 -14.99 21.65 -2.52
CA ALA A 201 -15.82 20.92 -3.47
C ALA A 201 -17.02 20.24 -2.79
N SER A 202 -18.05 19.92 -3.57
CA SER A 202 -19.09 18.98 -3.13
C SER A 202 -18.51 17.57 -2.95
N GLN A 203 -19.22 16.69 -2.25
CA GLN A 203 -18.78 15.30 -2.05
C GLN A 203 -18.45 14.60 -3.37
N VAL A 204 -19.32 14.73 -4.37
CA VAL A 204 -19.11 14.11 -5.70
C VAL A 204 -17.88 14.68 -6.39
N GLN A 205 -17.70 15.98 -6.40
CA GLN A 205 -16.51 16.63 -6.97
C GLN A 205 -15.24 16.24 -6.21
N GLY A 206 -15.32 16.16 -4.86
CA GLY A 206 -14.22 15.69 -4.03
C GLY A 206 -13.82 14.24 -4.34
N ASN A 207 -14.80 13.37 -4.57
CA ASN A 207 -14.57 11.99 -5.00
C ASN A 207 -13.88 11.95 -6.39
N GLN A 208 -14.34 12.75 -7.34
CA GLN A 208 -13.72 12.85 -8.68
C GLN A 208 -12.27 13.33 -8.62
N LEU A 209 -11.95 14.28 -7.74
CA LEU A 209 -10.57 14.71 -7.50
C LEU A 209 -9.71 13.59 -6.90
N SER A 210 -10.28 12.78 -5.99
CA SER A 210 -9.60 11.59 -5.47
C SER A 210 -9.31 10.60 -6.59
N VAL A 211 -10.30 10.27 -7.42
CA VAL A 211 -10.12 9.37 -8.57
C VAL A 211 -8.97 9.84 -9.47
N ARG A 212 -8.88 11.13 -9.78
CA ARG A 212 -7.78 11.66 -10.60
C ARG A 212 -6.41 11.47 -9.95
N LEU A 213 -6.34 11.65 -8.63
CA LEU A 213 -5.10 11.44 -7.86
C LEU A 213 -4.67 9.96 -7.91
N GLU A 214 -5.61 9.04 -7.72
CA GLU A 214 -5.36 7.59 -7.79
C GLU A 214 -4.90 7.13 -9.19
N LEU A 215 -5.59 7.59 -10.23
CA LEU A 215 -5.23 7.26 -11.61
C LEU A 215 -3.84 7.80 -11.99
N GLN A 216 -3.44 8.94 -11.44
CA GLN A 216 -2.08 9.44 -11.62
C GLN A 216 -1.05 8.57 -10.90
N ALA A 217 -1.36 8.05 -9.70
CA ALA A 217 -0.49 7.09 -9.00
C ALA A 217 -0.35 5.78 -9.79
N ASP A 218 -1.42 5.28 -10.42
CA ASP A 218 -1.36 4.15 -11.35
C ASP A 218 -0.44 4.43 -12.54
N CYS A 219 -0.53 5.62 -13.13
CA CYS A 219 0.35 6.03 -14.23
C CYS A 219 1.82 6.10 -13.75
N PHE A 220 2.08 6.61 -12.58
CA PHE A 220 3.42 6.68 -11.98
C PHE A 220 4.00 5.27 -11.70
N ALA A 221 3.17 4.32 -11.27
CA ALA A 221 3.55 2.91 -11.18
C ALA A 221 3.94 2.35 -12.56
N GLY A 222 3.21 2.71 -13.60
CA GLY A 222 3.55 2.36 -14.99
C GLY A 222 4.90 2.96 -15.43
N ILE A 223 5.19 4.23 -15.08
CA ILE A 223 6.49 4.87 -15.36
C ILE A 223 7.63 4.12 -14.66
N TRP A 224 7.46 3.76 -13.38
CA TRP A 224 8.43 2.93 -12.67
C TRP A 224 8.73 1.64 -13.44
N ALA A 225 7.69 0.91 -13.85
CA ALA A 225 7.85 -0.33 -14.59
C ALA A 225 8.58 -0.11 -15.94
N ASN A 226 8.26 0.96 -16.66
CA ASN A 226 8.97 1.35 -17.90
C ASN A 226 10.46 1.58 -17.67
N LYS A 227 10.81 2.44 -16.69
CA LYS A 227 12.21 2.80 -16.40
C LYS A 227 13.02 1.60 -15.90
N THR A 228 12.43 0.81 -15.03
CA THR A 228 13.05 -0.41 -14.49
C THR A 228 13.25 -1.45 -15.60
N GLN A 229 12.27 -1.62 -16.50
CA GLN A 229 12.39 -2.52 -17.65
C GLN A 229 13.53 -2.11 -18.60
N GLN A 230 13.65 -0.82 -18.89
CA GLN A 230 14.74 -0.31 -19.73
C GLN A 230 16.12 -0.58 -19.12
N LYS A 231 16.23 -0.49 -17.79
CA LYS A 231 17.52 -0.64 -17.09
C LYS A 231 17.89 -2.10 -16.84
N THR A 232 16.94 -2.96 -16.52
CA THR A 232 17.20 -4.29 -15.93
C THR A 232 16.56 -5.44 -16.70
N GLN A 233 15.64 -5.15 -17.61
CA GLN A 233 14.86 -6.16 -18.33
C GLN A 233 14.17 -7.16 -17.37
N PHE A 234 13.56 -6.64 -16.31
CA PHE A 234 13.08 -7.43 -15.17
C PHE A 234 11.74 -8.11 -15.41
N LEU A 235 10.97 -7.68 -16.40
CA LEU A 235 9.67 -8.26 -16.72
C LEU A 235 9.82 -9.61 -17.41
N ASP A 236 9.06 -10.58 -16.95
CA ASP A 236 8.82 -11.85 -17.59
C ASP A 236 7.45 -11.87 -18.30
N GLN A 237 7.20 -12.91 -19.06
CA GLN A 237 5.94 -13.07 -19.75
C GLN A 237 4.80 -13.27 -18.71
N GLY A 238 3.71 -12.50 -18.83
CA GLY A 238 2.57 -12.56 -17.92
C GLY A 238 2.58 -11.49 -16.82
N ASP A 239 3.73 -10.88 -16.51
CA ASP A 239 3.83 -9.88 -15.43
C ASP A 239 2.89 -8.69 -15.63
N VAL A 240 2.85 -8.14 -16.85
CA VAL A 240 2.00 -6.98 -17.15
C VAL A 240 0.53 -7.35 -16.99
N GLU A 241 0.14 -8.55 -17.39
CA GLU A 241 -1.20 -9.10 -17.23
C GLU A 241 -1.56 -9.24 -15.75
N GLU A 242 -0.62 -9.62 -14.89
CA GLU A 242 -0.82 -9.68 -13.43
C GLU A 242 -1.10 -8.30 -12.83
N ALA A 243 -0.32 -7.28 -13.19
CA ALA A 243 -0.57 -5.91 -12.74
C ALA A 243 -1.93 -5.39 -13.26
N MET A 244 -2.28 -5.74 -14.50
CA MET A 244 -3.56 -5.36 -15.09
C MET A 244 -4.73 -6.03 -14.37
N ASP A 245 -4.59 -7.31 -14.00
CA ASP A 245 -5.59 -8.04 -13.24
C ASP A 245 -5.73 -7.46 -11.82
N ALA A 246 -4.62 -7.13 -11.17
CA ALA A 246 -4.64 -6.45 -9.88
C ALA A 246 -5.35 -5.09 -9.96
N ALA A 247 -4.98 -4.24 -10.92
CA ALA A 247 -5.62 -2.95 -11.16
C ALA A 247 -7.13 -3.09 -11.45
N HIS A 248 -7.53 -4.13 -12.19
CA HIS A 248 -8.93 -4.46 -12.43
C HIS A 248 -9.68 -4.80 -11.14
N LYS A 249 -9.11 -5.69 -10.32
CA LYS A 249 -9.77 -6.24 -9.13
C LYS A 249 -9.86 -5.25 -7.97
N ILE A 250 -9.03 -4.21 -7.96
CA ILE A 250 -9.08 -3.13 -6.97
C ILE A 250 -9.81 -1.87 -7.48
N GLY A 251 -10.42 -1.91 -8.66
CA GLY A 251 -11.29 -0.83 -9.16
C GLY A 251 -12.61 -0.75 -8.38
N ASP A 252 -13.10 0.47 -8.12
CA ASP A 252 -14.32 0.71 -7.34
C ASP A 252 -15.55 0.01 -7.92
N ASP A 253 -15.66 -0.05 -9.24
CA ASP A 253 -16.77 -0.71 -9.94
C ASP A 253 -16.77 -2.22 -9.72
N TYR A 254 -15.59 -2.86 -9.73
CA TYR A 254 -15.45 -4.28 -9.43
C TYR A 254 -15.77 -4.58 -7.97
N LEU A 255 -15.12 -3.84 -7.04
CA LEU A 255 -15.28 -4.04 -5.59
C LEU A 255 -16.72 -3.82 -5.14
N GLN A 256 -17.38 -2.76 -5.65
CA GLN A 256 -18.77 -2.47 -5.30
C GLN A 256 -19.74 -3.51 -5.88
N LYS A 257 -19.55 -3.95 -7.12
CA LYS A 257 -20.37 -5.04 -7.71
C LYS A 257 -20.19 -6.34 -6.93
N LYS A 258 -18.97 -6.70 -6.56
CA LYS A 258 -18.67 -7.90 -5.76
C LYS A 258 -19.32 -7.84 -4.36
N ALA A 259 -19.28 -6.67 -3.70
CA ALA A 259 -19.77 -6.51 -2.33
C ALA A 259 -21.32 -6.37 -2.26
N ARG A 260 -21.95 -5.71 -3.23
CA ARG A 260 -23.37 -5.32 -3.15
C ARG A 260 -24.15 -5.44 -4.47
N GLY A 261 -23.56 -6.03 -5.50
CA GLY A 261 -24.22 -6.32 -6.78
C GLY A 261 -24.33 -5.12 -7.73
N ILE A 262 -24.12 -3.89 -7.25
CA ILE A 262 -24.24 -2.66 -8.06
C ILE A 262 -23.04 -1.75 -7.83
N ALA A 263 -22.68 -0.97 -8.85
CA ALA A 263 -21.68 0.10 -8.75
C ALA A 263 -22.38 1.46 -8.76
N VAL A 264 -21.88 2.40 -7.95
CA VAL A 264 -22.39 3.77 -7.81
C VAL A 264 -21.27 4.76 -8.16
N PRO A 265 -21.16 5.24 -9.41
CA PRO A 265 -20.02 6.03 -9.89
C PRO A 265 -19.72 7.29 -9.07
N ASP A 266 -20.73 7.97 -8.57
CA ASP A 266 -20.57 9.18 -7.74
C ASP A 266 -19.89 8.92 -6.38
N SER A 267 -19.83 7.65 -5.96
CA SER A 267 -19.15 7.23 -4.73
C SER A 267 -17.74 6.69 -4.96
N PHE A 268 -17.25 6.65 -6.20
CA PHE A 268 -15.90 6.16 -6.50
C PHE A 268 -14.85 7.14 -5.98
N THR A 269 -13.82 6.58 -5.37
CA THR A 269 -12.66 7.33 -4.85
C THR A 269 -11.35 6.88 -5.47
N HIS A 270 -11.32 5.68 -6.07
CA HIS A 270 -10.12 5.09 -6.72
C HIS A 270 -10.26 4.98 -8.25
N GLY A 271 -11.50 5.09 -8.77
CA GLY A 271 -11.77 4.97 -10.18
C GLY A 271 -12.21 3.56 -10.62
N THR A 272 -12.61 3.45 -11.87
CA THR A 272 -13.03 2.17 -12.45
C THR A 272 -11.81 1.29 -12.78
N SER A 273 -12.03 -0.03 -12.80
CA SER A 273 -11.06 -1.01 -13.29
C SER A 273 -10.44 -0.61 -14.63
N ALA A 274 -11.28 -0.20 -15.60
CA ALA A 274 -10.81 0.22 -16.92
C ALA A 274 -9.92 1.46 -16.88
N GLN A 275 -10.26 2.46 -16.06
CA GLN A 275 -9.45 3.68 -15.91
C GLN A 275 -8.10 3.36 -15.28
N ARG A 276 -8.06 2.57 -14.20
CA ARG A 276 -6.82 2.18 -13.52
C ARG A 276 -5.87 1.44 -14.47
N MET A 277 -6.38 0.43 -15.18
CA MET A 277 -5.62 -0.29 -16.20
C MET A 277 -5.08 0.64 -17.30
N GLN A 278 -5.92 1.54 -17.80
CA GLN A 278 -5.53 2.49 -18.85
C GLN A 278 -4.39 3.40 -18.41
N TRP A 279 -4.46 3.96 -17.19
CA TRP A 279 -3.44 4.88 -16.71
C TRP A 279 -2.13 4.18 -16.38
N PHE A 280 -2.16 2.97 -15.80
CA PHE A 280 -0.96 2.15 -15.64
C PHE A 280 -0.29 1.88 -17.01
N GLN A 281 -1.07 1.47 -18.03
CA GLN A 281 -0.54 1.25 -19.38
C GLN A 281 0.02 2.53 -20.01
N THR A 282 -0.59 3.69 -19.75
CA THR A 282 -0.09 4.98 -20.23
C THR A 282 1.31 5.25 -19.70
N GLY A 283 1.51 5.07 -18.39
CA GLY A 283 2.84 5.20 -17.77
C GLY A 283 3.84 4.18 -18.29
N LEU A 284 3.43 2.91 -18.39
CA LEU A 284 4.27 1.81 -18.88
C LEU A 284 4.75 2.03 -20.33
N LYS A 285 3.89 2.55 -21.18
CA LYS A 285 4.24 2.79 -22.60
C LYS A 285 5.06 4.06 -22.78
N SER A 286 4.74 5.13 -22.09
CA SER A 286 5.37 6.45 -22.29
C SER A 286 6.67 6.61 -21.51
N GLY A 287 6.73 6.15 -20.26
CA GLY A 287 7.80 6.47 -19.32
C GLY A 287 7.98 7.98 -19.07
N ASP A 288 6.96 8.79 -19.38
CA ASP A 288 6.97 10.27 -19.30
C ASP A 288 5.94 10.77 -18.29
N VAL A 289 6.40 11.53 -17.30
CA VAL A 289 5.55 12.14 -16.26
C VAL A 289 4.48 13.06 -16.85
N ASN A 290 4.79 13.74 -17.96
CA ASN A 290 3.82 14.64 -18.62
C ASN A 290 2.63 13.90 -19.23
N ALA A 291 2.78 12.61 -19.54
CA ALA A 291 1.68 11.77 -20.03
C ALA A 291 0.69 11.38 -18.89
N CYS A 292 1.08 11.58 -17.62
CA CYS A 292 0.30 11.22 -16.44
C CYS A 292 -0.54 12.40 -15.88
N ASP A 293 -0.83 13.42 -16.67
CA ASP A 293 -1.65 14.53 -16.21
C ASP A 293 -3.15 14.19 -16.25
N THR A 294 -3.64 13.59 -15.17
CA THR A 294 -5.04 13.20 -15.00
C THR A 294 -5.97 14.39 -14.71
N PHE A 295 -5.43 15.60 -14.53
CA PHE A 295 -6.18 16.81 -14.16
C PHE A 295 -6.51 17.71 -15.34
N LYS A 296 -5.91 17.48 -16.51
CA LYS A 296 -6.16 18.26 -17.75
C LYS A 296 -7.45 17.92 -18.49
N SER A 297 -8.20 16.92 -18.08
CA SER A 297 -9.44 16.47 -18.73
C SER A 297 -10.70 17.02 -18.08
#